data_5bf8add8df37a479ab0f9f53da389658
#
_entry.id   5bf8add8df37a479ab0f9f53da389658
#
_cell.length_a   1.000
_cell.length_b   1.000
_cell.length_c   1.000
_cell.angle_alpha   90.00
_cell.angle_beta   90.00
_cell.angle_gamma   90.00
#
_symmetry.space_group_name_H-M   'P 1'
#
loop_
_entity.id
_entity.type
_entity.pdbx_description
1 polymer ?
#
loop_
_entity_poly.entity_id
_entity_poly.type
_entity_poly.pdbx_seq_one_letter_code
_entity_poly.pdbx_strand_id
1 'polypeptide(L)'
;EIKEGSYNKKNIQNEAREDRYNFFEELFSKNIFDYLIIAHNKDDFVETIIYRMIKGAGADVYNCLKKKNNYILRPILNFYREEIENYAKENNLEYREDASNKKNKYARNKIRNVIIPLLETINKKSKDNIIKFSKRAYLENKFLRKKINNIYKKNLINKNSINMENIKNLNRIFLNRIIIKFIAESEKNNIEITEKRIYEIIKIIKSKKSNVILRLDNFNLIKEYDKFIIEKIEKKENEKIYLKIEKDGIYKFLNKNISFKTIENKNINYKEKLYIKCDYPIIVRQR
;
A
#
# COMPACT_ATOMS: atom_id res chain seq x y z
N GLU A 1 -4.06 -6.24 29.71
CA GLU A 1 -3.22 -7.26 29.04
C GLU A 1 -1.99 -6.59 28.44
N ILE A 2 -0.82 -7.12 28.74
CA ILE A 2 0.45 -6.71 28.15
C ILE A 2 0.78 -7.77 27.10
N LYS A 3 0.82 -7.36 25.82
CA LYS A 3 1.31 -8.22 24.73
C LYS A 3 2.81 -7.98 24.58
N GLU A 4 3.64 -8.97 24.85
CA GLU A 4 5.05 -8.95 24.50
C GLU A 4 5.19 -9.28 23.00
N GLY A 5 5.70 -8.32 22.22
CA GLY A 5 5.96 -8.46 20.80
C GLY A 5 7.44 -8.23 20.49
N SER A 6 8.03 -9.09 19.69
CA SER A 6 9.36 -8.84 19.09
C SER A 6 9.21 -7.94 17.87
N TYR A 7 9.61 -6.67 18.00
CA TYR A 7 9.48 -5.68 16.91
C TYR A 7 10.79 -5.52 16.13
N ASN A 8 10.67 -5.37 14.83
CA ASN A 8 11.82 -5.11 13.96
C ASN A 8 12.37 -3.69 14.23
N LYS A 9 13.65 -3.55 14.58
CA LYS A 9 14.29 -2.29 15.03
C LYS A 9 14.07 -1.08 14.12
N LYS A 10 13.72 -1.28 12.84
CA LYS A 10 13.49 -0.18 11.88
C LYS A 10 12.05 0.40 11.86
N ASN A 11 11.03 -0.33 12.37
CA ASN A 11 9.62 0.07 12.25
C ASN A 11 8.80 -0.08 13.55
N ILE A 12 9.45 -0.17 14.70
CA ILE A 12 8.83 -0.45 16.01
C ILE A 12 7.54 0.33 16.26
N GLN A 13 7.50 1.64 15.93
CA GLN A 13 6.33 2.47 16.21
C GLN A 13 5.12 2.13 15.33
N ASN A 14 5.35 1.80 14.06
CA ASN A 14 4.25 1.45 13.17
C ASN A 14 3.70 0.06 13.52
N GLU A 15 4.58 -0.92 13.75
CA GLU A 15 4.20 -2.27 14.15
C GLU A 15 3.45 -2.26 15.50
N ALA A 16 3.97 -1.58 16.51
CA ALA A 16 3.30 -1.43 17.80
C ALA A 16 1.96 -0.66 17.70
N ARG A 17 1.85 0.26 16.73
CA ARG A 17 0.58 0.93 16.44
C ARG A 17 -0.42 -0.02 15.81
N GLU A 18 -0.03 -0.79 14.80
CA GLU A 18 -0.87 -1.78 14.12
C GLU A 18 -1.36 -2.84 15.11
N ASP A 19 -0.46 -3.40 15.91
CA ASP A 19 -0.83 -4.38 16.95
C ASP A 19 -1.85 -3.83 17.94
N ARG A 20 -1.67 -2.58 18.37
CA ARG A 20 -2.62 -1.92 19.27
C ARG A 20 -3.99 -1.73 18.62
N TYR A 21 -4.06 -1.35 17.34
CA TYR A 21 -5.34 -1.20 16.66
C TYR A 21 -6.00 -2.55 16.38
N ASN A 22 -5.22 -3.57 16.02
CA ASN A 22 -5.72 -4.95 15.85
C ASN A 22 -6.31 -5.48 17.16
N PHE A 23 -5.63 -5.23 18.27
CA PHE A 23 -6.13 -5.60 19.60
C PHE A 23 -7.47 -4.89 19.93
N PHE A 24 -7.58 -3.59 19.66
CA PHE A 24 -8.82 -2.85 19.86
C PHE A 24 -9.95 -3.35 18.96
N GLU A 25 -9.65 -3.73 17.71
CA GLU A 25 -10.63 -4.29 16.79
C GLU A 25 -11.11 -5.66 17.24
N GLU A 26 -10.22 -6.49 17.78
CA GLU A 26 -10.57 -7.77 18.40
C GLU A 26 -11.53 -7.59 19.59
N LEU A 27 -11.23 -6.68 20.52
CA LEU A 27 -12.07 -6.39 21.66
C LEU A 27 -13.44 -5.84 21.25
N PHE A 28 -13.48 -4.95 20.26
CA PHE A 28 -14.72 -4.40 19.72
C PHE A 28 -15.57 -5.51 19.06
N SER A 29 -14.96 -6.41 18.30
CA SER A 29 -15.68 -7.54 17.67
C SER A 29 -16.29 -8.50 18.67
N LYS A 30 -15.71 -8.58 19.89
CA LYS A 30 -16.24 -9.35 21.03
C LYS A 30 -17.28 -8.59 21.86
N ASN A 31 -17.71 -7.40 21.43
CA ASN A 31 -18.65 -6.52 22.13
C ASN A 31 -18.22 -6.17 23.57
N ILE A 32 -16.92 -6.06 23.84
CA ILE A 32 -16.39 -5.73 25.17
C ILE A 32 -16.58 -4.24 25.48
N PHE A 33 -16.67 -3.38 24.45
CA PHE A 33 -16.95 -1.95 24.56
C PHE A 33 -17.70 -1.44 23.32
N ASP A 34 -18.46 -0.34 23.49
CA ASP A 34 -19.18 0.32 22.39
C ASP A 34 -18.30 1.37 21.69
N TYR A 35 -17.46 2.05 22.44
CA TYR A 35 -16.60 3.13 21.94
C TYR A 35 -15.21 3.10 22.55
N LEU A 36 -14.21 3.30 21.69
CA LEU A 36 -12.82 3.55 22.08
C LEU A 36 -12.55 5.07 22.08
N ILE A 37 -12.23 5.61 23.25
CA ILE A 37 -11.89 7.04 23.38
C ILE A 37 -10.39 7.21 23.21
N ILE A 38 -9.96 8.06 22.27
CA ILE A 38 -8.56 8.39 22.02
C ILE A 38 -8.34 9.88 22.24
N ALA A 39 -7.35 10.24 23.05
CA ALA A 39 -7.00 11.59 23.42
C ALA A 39 -6.16 12.34 22.36
N HIS A 40 -6.51 12.21 21.07
CA HIS A 40 -5.92 13.04 20.03
C HIS A 40 -6.48 14.45 20.14
N ASN A 41 -5.59 15.44 20.09
CA ASN A 41 -5.91 16.86 20.15
C ASN A 41 -5.70 17.56 18.78
N LYS A 42 -5.86 18.87 18.74
CA LYS A 42 -5.77 19.69 17.53
C LYS A 42 -4.32 19.77 17.00
N ASP A 43 -3.31 19.73 17.87
CA ASP A 43 -1.91 19.69 17.48
C ASP A 43 -1.57 18.35 16.80
N ASP A 44 -2.07 17.23 17.32
CA ASP A 44 -1.88 15.90 16.66
C ASP A 44 -2.47 15.89 15.24
N PHE A 45 -3.54 16.66 15.02
CA PHE A 45 -4.12 16.80 13.68
C PHE A 45 -3.18 17.56 12.74
N VAL A 46 -2.59 18.67 13.18
CA VAL A 46 -1.59 19.44 12.42
C VAL A 46 -0.36 18.61 12.12
N GLU A 47 0.19 17.95 13.15
CA GLU A 47 1.34 17.05 13.00
C GLU A 47 1.08 15.97 11.94
N THR A 48 -0.11 15.38 11.98
CA THR A 48 -0.46 14.32 11.03
C THR A 48 -0.59 14.85 9.59
N ILE A 49 -1.12 16.05 9.39
CA ILE A 49 -1.17 16.69 8.07
C ILE A 49 0.23 16.93 7.55
N ILE A 50 1.10 17.59 8.33
CA ILE A 50 2.48 17.90 7.94
C ILE A 50 3.24 16.60 7.63
N TYR A 51 3.15 15.59 8.50
CA TYR A 51 3.80 14.30 8.29
C TYR A 51 3.38 13.63 6.97
N ARG A 52 2.09 13.67 6.65
CA ARG A 52 1.57 13.09 5.41
C ARG A 52 1.99 13.89 4.18
N MET A 53 2.03 15.22 4.26
CA MET A 53 2.56 16.07 3.19
C MET A 53 4.01 15.72 2.88
N ILE A 54 4.87 15.60 3.91
CA ILE A 54 6.28 15.22 3.76
C ILE A 54 6.42 13.82 3.12
N LYS A 55 5.47 12.92 3.38
CA LYS A 55 5.43 11.56 2.79
C LYS A 55 4.85 11.52 1.38
N GLY A 56 4.50 12.66 0.78
CA GLY A 56 3.95 12.71 -0.57
C GLY A 56 2.49 12.24 -0.67
N ALA A 57 1.76 12.23 0.44
CA ALA A 57 0.35 11.83 0.41
C ALA A 57 -0.48 12.82 -0.41
N GLY A 58 -1.33 12.30 -1.29
CA GLY A 58 -2.27 13.10 -2.07
C GLY A 58 -3.41 13.72 -1.24
N ALA A 59 -4.24 14.55 -1.88
CA ALA A 59 -5.35 15.27 -1.24
C ALA A 59 -6.38 14.37 -0.52
N ASP A 60 -6.43 13.08 -0.85
CA ASP A 60 -7.31 12.10 -0.22
C ASP A 60 -7.01 11.84 1.26
N VAL A 61 -5.82 12.19 1.70
CA VAL A 61 -5.29 11.85 3.03
C VAL A 61 -5.40 13.02 4.01
N TYR A 62 -5.87 14.20 3.58
CA TYR A 62 -5.93 15.37 4.43
C TYR A 62 -6.99 15.28 5.57
N ASN A 63 -8.05 14.50 5.39
CA ASN A 63 -8.99 14.25 6.48
C ASN A 63 -8.59 13.03 7.30
N CYS A 64 -7.46 13.15 7.99
CA CYS A 64 -6.80 12.02 8.64
C CYS A 64 -7.32 11.68 10.04
N LEU A 65 -7.86 12.66 10.75
CA LEU A 65 -8.43 12.46 12.09
C LEU A 65 -9.85 13.00 12.12
N LYS A 66 -10.82 12.11 12.29
CA LYS A 66 -12.23 12.46 12.49
C LYS A 66 -12.57 12.40 13.97
N LYS A 67 -13.49 13.28 14.44
CA LYS A 67 -14.03 13.21 15.79
C LYS A 67 -14.63 11.84 16.11
N LYS A 68 -15.38 11.27 15.15
CA LYS A 68 -15.93 9.90 15.21
C LYS A 68 -15.53 9.15 13.94
N ASN A 69 -15.00 7.95 14.11
CA ASN A 69 -14.69 7.04 13.02
C ASN A 69 -14.96 5.60 13.48
N ASN A 70 -16.08 5.04 13.02
CA ASN A 70 -16.61 3.78 13.52
C ASN A 70 -16.77 3.84 15.06
N TYR A 71 -16.17 2.93 15.81
CA TYR A 71 -16.17 2.88 17.27
C TYR A 71 -15.17 3.84 17.94
N ILE A 72 -14.34 4.53 17.17
CA ILE A 72 -13.32 5.43 17.72
C ILE A 72 -13.88 6.85 17.88
N LEU A 73 -13.80 7.40 19.10
CA LEU A 73 -14.15 8.76 19.43
C LEU A 73 -12.91 9.58 19.84
N ARG A 74 -12.86 10.85 19.42
CA ARG A 74 -11.82 11.82 19.78
C ARG A 74 -12.45 13.10 20.32
N PRO A 75 -12.86 13.11 21.59
CA PRO A 75 -13.62 14.23 22.16
C PRO A 75 -12.84 15.55 22.13
N ILE A 76 -11.54 15.50 22.43
CA ILE A 76 -10.69 16.68 22.57
C ILE A 76 -9.97 17.09 21.27
N LEU A 77 -10.37 16.55 20.11
CA LEU A 77 -9.74 16.85 18.80
C LEU A 77 -9.84 18.35 18.39
N ASN A 78 -10.72 19.12 18.98
CA ASN A 78 -10.90 20.53 18.65
C ASN A 78 -10.09 21.48 19.52
N PHE A 79 -9.45 20.97 20.56
CA PHE A 79 -8.68 21.76 21.51
C PHE A 79 -7.19 21.64 21.23
N TYR A 80 -6.45 22.73 21.35
CA TYR A 80 -5.00 22.72 21.35
C TYR A 80 -4.47 22.16 22.68
N ARG A 81 -3.26 21.66 22.64
CA ARG A 81 -2.60 21.12 23.82
C ARG A 81 -2.51 22.16 24.94
N GLU A 82 -2.20 23.40 24.61
CA GLU A 82 -2.13 24.51 25.57
C GLU A 82 -3.49 24.73 26.28
N GLU A 83 -4.60 24.69 25.56
CA GLU A 83 -5.94 24.80 26.14
C GLU A 83 -6.25 23.65 27.11
N ILE A 84 -5.81 22.43 26.78
CA ILE A 84 -5.99 21.25 27.61
C ILE A 84 -5.12 21.33 28.88
N GLU A 85 -3.87 21.79 28.75
CA GLU A 85 -2.94 21.96 29.89
C GLU A 85 -3.41 23.08 30.83
N ASN A 86 -3.94 24.16 30.29
CA ASN A 86 -4.53 25.25 31.09
C ASN A 86 -5.76 24.77 31.86
N TYR A 87 -6.66 24.04 31.20
CA TYR A 87 -7.81 23.41 31.85
C TYR A 87 -7.39 22.47 33.00
N ALA A 88 -6.35 21.64 32.78
CA ALA A 88 -5.86 20.73 33.79
C ALA A 88 -5.29 21.49 35.01
N LYS A 89 -4.57 22.60 34.78
CA LYS A 89 -4.04 23.48 35.86
C LYS A 89 -5.16 24.15 36.66
N GLU A 90 -6.15 24.74 35.96
CA GLU A 90 -7.29 25.43 36.60
C GLU A 90 -8.11 24.47 37.47
N ASN A 91 -8.19 23.20 37.09
CA ASN A 91 -8.95 22.17 37.80
C ASN A 91 -8.07 21.28 38.72
N ASN A 92 -6.80 21.62 38.94
CA ASN A 92 -5.84 20.89 39.75
C ASN A 92 -5.75 19.41 39.39
N LEU A 93 -5.82 19.05 38.08
CA LEU A 93 -5.71 17.70 37.63
C LEU A 93 -4.25 17.28 37.54
N GLU A 94 -3.91 16.18 38.23
CA GLU A 94 -2.57 15.61 38.14
C GLU A 94 -2.37 14.88 36.80
N TYR A 95 -1.27 15.15 36.10
CA TYR A 95 -0.87 14.44 34.90
C TYR A 95 0.63 14.20 34.85
N ARG A 96 1.05 13.14 34.16
CA ARG A 96 2.46 12.81 33.98
C ARG A 96 2.92 13.16 32.58
N GLU A 97 4.09 13.76 32.47
CA GLU A 97 4.75 13.98 31.19
C GLU A 97 5.64 12.78 30.86
N ASP A 98 5.46 12.23 29.64
CA ASP A 98 6.38 11.23 29.11
C ASP A 98 7.66 11.91 28.60
N ALA A 99 8.78 11.64 29.25
CA ALA A 99 10.09 12.18 28.90
C ALA A 99 10.53 11.86 27.45
N SER A 100 9.97 10.82 26.84
CA SER A 100 10.26 10.47 25.44
C SER A 100 9.74 11.51 24.45
N ASN A 101 8.75 12.32 24.83
CA ASN A 101 8.20 13.39 23.98
C ASN A 101 9.22 14.51 23.68
N LYS A 102 10.20 14.70 24.56
CA LYS A 102 11.27 15.72 24.41
C LYS A 102 12.38 15.28 23.43
N LYS A 103 12.45 14.00 23.08
CA LYS A 103 13.52 13.47 22.22
C LYS A 103 13.14 13.60 20.73
N ASN A 104 13.93 14.33 19.95
CA ASN A 104 13.72 14.51 18.50
C ASN A 104 14.15 13.31 17.62
N LYS A 105 14.17 12.10 18.21
CA LYS A 105 14.54 10.87 17.50
C LYS A 105 13.54 10.49 16.40
N TYR A 106 12.28 10.80 16.62
CA TYR A 106 11.17 10.40 15.73
C TYR A 106 10.67 11.56 14.88
N ALA A 107 10.23 11.26 13.66
CA ALA A 107 9.75 12.27 12.72
C ALA A 107 8.61 13.14 13.27
N ARG A 108 7.66 12.57 14.03
CA ARG A 108 6.60 13.33 14.68
C ARG A 108 7.11 14.29 15.73
N ASN A 109 8.07 13.85 16.55
CA ASN A 109 8.67 14.73 17.56
C ASN A 109 9.44 15.90 16.91
N LYS A 110 10.11 15.66 15.75
CA LYS A 110 10.73 16.75 14.97
C LYS A 110 9.69 17.73 14.44
N ILE A 111 8.55 17.24 13.96
CA ILE A 111 7.48 18.11 13.51
C ILE A 111 6.96 18.95 14.66
N ARG A 112 6.66 18.36 15.80
CA ARG A 112 6.16 19.03 17.00
C ARG A 112 7.14 20.05 17.57
N ASN A 113 8.37 19.64 17.78
CA ASN A 113 9.35 20.41 18.57
C ASN A 113 10.18 21.39 17.72
N VAL A 114 10.22 21.22 16.39
CA VAL A 114 11.06 22.03 15.50
C VAL A 114 10.24 22.68 14.40
N ILE A 115 9.51 21.89 13.59
CA ILE A 115 8.87 22.41 12.38
C ILE A 115 7.69 23.32 12.72
N ILE A 116 6.80 22.91 13.61
CA ILE A 116 5.63 23.72 14.00
C ILE A 116 6.05 25.04 14.65
N PRO A 117 6.97 25.05 15.63
CA PRO A 117 7.47 26.31 16.19
C PRO A 117 8.09 27.24 15.13
N LEU A 118 8.85 26.69 14.18
CA LEU A 118 9.42 27.46 13.08
C LEU A 118 8.34 28.06 12.18
N LEU A 119 7.27 27.34 11.87
CA LEU A 119 6.13 27.87 11.11
C LEU A 119 5.42 28.99 11.88
N GLU A 120 5.32 28.88 13.20
CA GLU A 120 4.70 29.91 14.06
C GLU A 120 5.55 31.19 14.16
N THR A 121 6.87 31.13 13.97
CA THR A 121 7.69 32.36 13.83
C THR A 121 7.36 33.15 12.57
N ILE A 122 6.99 32.44 11.49
CA ILE A 122 6.57 33.07 10.22
C ILE A 122 5.13 33.60 10.32
N ASN A 123 4.24 32.81 10.90
CA ASN A 123 2.85 33.18 11.12
C ASN A 123 2.26 32.46 12.33
N LYS A 124 1.91 33.23 13.36
CA LYS A 124 1.30 32.70 14.60
C LYS A 124 0.04 31.86 14.36
N LYS A 125 -0.68 32.09 13.24
CA LYS A 125 -1.88 31.34 12.84
C LYS A 125 -1.57 30.15 11.91
N SER A 126 -0.29 29.76 11.77
CA SER A 126 0.12 28.68 10.84
C SER A 126 -0.64 27.37 11.08
N LYS A 127 -0.81 26.94 12.33
CA LYS A 127 -1.57 25.73 12.68
C LYS A 127 -3.03 25.82 12.19
N ASP A 128 -3.72 26.92 12.46
CA ASP A 128 -5.10 27.13 12.01
C ASP A 128 -5.19 27.17 10.47
N ASN A 129 -4.23 27.80 9.82
CA ASN A 129 -4.19 27.89 8.36
C ASN A 129 -3.97 26.52 7.71
N ILE A 130 -3.11 25.68 8.28
CA ILE A 130 -2.91 24.28 7.85
C ILE A 130 -4.20 23.47 7.98
N ILE A 131 -4.92 23.64 9.11
CA ILE A 131 -6.22 22.98 9.32
C ILE A 131 -7.26 23.46 8.30
N LYS A 132 -7.36 24.78 8.08
CA LYS A 132 -8.29 25.35 7.09
C LYS A 132 -7.99 24.85 5.68
N PHE A 133 -6.72 24.84 5.28
CA PHE A 133 -6.28 24.29 4.00
C PHE A 133 -6.68 22.82 3.86
N SER A 134 -6.39 22.00 4.87
CA SER A 134 -6.74 20.59 4.91
C SER A 134 -8.25 20.35 4.74
N LYS A 135 -9.08 21.12 5.44
CA LYS A 135 -10.54 21.03 5.34
C LYS A 135 -11.04 21.37 3.93
N ARG A 136 -10.50 22.43 3.30
CA ARG A 136 -10.86 22.81 1.92
C ARG A 136 -10.47 21.71 0.94
N ALA A 137 -9.22 21.25 0.99
CA ALA A 137 -8.74 20.17 0.12
C ALA A 137 -9.60 18.91 0.24
N TYR A 138 -10.03 18.55 1.46
CA TYR A 138 -10.94 17.43 1.68
C TYR A 138 -12.31 17.63 1.02
N LEU A 139 -12.91 18.83 1.13
CA LEU A 139 -14.21 19.12 0.54
C LEU A 139 -14.17 19.05 -1.00
N GLU A 140 -13.14 19.67 -1.59
CA GLU A 140 -12.90 19.62 -3.04
C GLU A 140 -12.70 18.19 -3.52
N ASN A 141 -11.90 17.42 -2.79
CA ASN A 141 -11.65 16.02 -3.11
C ASN A 141 -12.90 15.15 -2.95
N LYS A 142 -13.73 15.40 -1.92
CA LYS A 142 -15.01 14.71 -1.73
C LYS A 142 -15.96 14.95 -2.91
N PHE A 143 -16.01 16.18 -3.42
CA PHE A 143 -16.80 16.51 -4.60
C PHE A 143 -16.29 15.78 -5.85
N LEU A 144 -14.96 15.80 -6.09
CA LEU A 144 -14.33 15.08 -7.20
C LEU A 144 -14.61 13.58 -7.11
N ARG A 145 -14.45 12.99 -5.94
CA ARG A 145 -14.74 11.56 -5.71
C ARG A 145 -16.18 11.19 -6.07
N LYS A 146 -17.17 12.04 -5.68
CA LYS A 146 -18.57 11.80 -6.03
C LYS A 146 -18.77 11.80 -7.53
N LYS A 147 -18.20 12.77 -8.26
CA LYS A 147 -18.26 12.85 -9.73
C LYS A 147 -17.59 11.63 -10.37
N ILE A 148 -16.39 11.28 -9.92
CA ILE A 148 -15.63 10.14 -10.43
C ILE A 148 -16.37 8.83 -10.21
N ASN A 149 -16.94 8.62 -9.02
CA ASN A 149 -17.74 7.44 -8.72
C ASN A 149 -18.96 7.29 -9.64
N ASN A 150 -19.64 8.41 -9.96
CA ASN A 150 -20.77 8.39 -10.86
C ASN A 150 -20.35 8.02 -12.29
N ILE A 151 -19.25 8.61 -12.80
CA ILE A 151 -18.72 8.29 -14.12
C ILE A 151 -18.26 6.84 -14.17
N TYR A 152 -17.51 6.40 -13.15
CA TYR A 152 -17.00 5.04 -13.04
C TYR A 152 -18.12 4.00 -13.08
N LYS A 153 -19.14 4.16 -12.22
CA LYS A 153 -20.29 3.23 -12.16
C LYS A 153 -21.06 3.13 -13.46
N LYS A 154 -21.24 4.26 -14.18
CA LYS A 154 -21.95 4.28 -15.47
C LYS A 154 -21.20 3.54 -16.58
N ASN A 155 -19.88 3.44 -16.49
CA ASN A 155 -19.04 2.85 -17.53
C ASN A 155 -18.46 1.48 -17.13
N LEU A 156 -18.65 1.05 -15.88
CA LEU A 156 -18.25 -0.27 -15.41
C LEU A 156 -19.15 -1.33 -16.09
N ILE A 157 -18.54 -2.27 -16.79
CA ILE A 157 -19.26 -3.38 -17.44
C ILE A 157 -19.40 -4.53 -16.46
N ASN A 158 -18.31 -4.91 -15.85
CA ASN A 158 -18.23 -5.88 -14.75
C ASN A 158 -17.00 -5.59 -13.89
N LYS A 159 -16.76 -6.41 -12.89
CA LYS A 159 -15.65 -6.21 -11.94
C LYS A 159 -14.28 -6.02 -12.62
N ASN A 160 -14.06 -6.71 -13.73
CA ASN A 160 -12.77 -6.75 -14.41
C ASN A 160 -12.78 -6.01 -15.76
N SER A 161 -13.86 -5.34 -16.15
CA SER A 161 -13.93 -4.62 -17.42
C SER A 161 -14.70 -3.31 -17.32
N ILE A 162 -14.19 -2.28 -18.00
CA ILE A 162 -14.75 -0.93 -18.06
C ILE A 162 -14.79 -0.42 -19.51
N ASN A 163 -15.88 0.27 -19.87
CA ASN A 163 -16.00 0.94 -21.17
C ASN A 163 -15.29 2.29 -21.11
N MET A 164 -14.37 2.55 -22.02
CA MET A 164 -13.56 3.76 -22.09
C MET A 164 -14.05 4.78 -23.11
N GLU A 165 -15.07 4.46 -23.93
CA GLU A 165 -15.54 5.34 -24.98
C GLU A 165 -15.90 6.75 -24.49
N ASN A 166 -16.69 6.83 -23.42
CA ASN A 166 -17.10 8.10 -22.81
C ASN A 166 -16.06 8.67 -21.82
N ILE A 167 -15.00 7.91 -21.52
CA ILE A 167 -14.01 8.29 -20.50
C ILE A 167 -12.72 8.79 -21.14
N LYS A 168 -12.31 8.25 -22.31
CA LYS A 168 -11.01 8.53 -22.95
C LYS A 168 -10.70 10.01 -23.18
N ASN A 169 -11.74 10.84 -23.35
CA ASN A 169 -11.62 12.27 -23.61
C ASN A 169 -11.69 13.14 -22.34
N LEU A 170 -11.87 12.53 -21.17
CA LEU A 170 -11.91 13.26 -19.92
C LEU A 170 -10.53 13.88 -19.58
N ASN A 171 -10.57 14.92 -18.73
CA ASN A 171 -9.36 15.52 -18.19
C ASN A 171 -8.51 14.45 -17.47
N ARG A 172 -7.18 14.63 -17.52
CA ARG A 172 -6.19 13.72 -16.92
C ARG A 172 -6.49 13.39 -15.45
N ILE A 173 -6.99 14.35 -14.65
CA ILE A 173 -7.34 14.13 -13.25
C ILE A 173 -8.42 13.07 -13.10
N PHE A 174 -9.46 13.10 -13.95
CA PHE A 174 -10.53 12.11 -13.93
C PHE A 174 -10.03 10.75 -14.39
N LEU A 175 -9.28 10.72 -15.51
CA LEU A 175 -8.70 9.48 -16.03
C LEU A 175 -7.82 8.79 -15.00
N ASN A 176 -6.87 9.50 -14.38
CA ASN A 176 -5.99 8.95 -13.35
C ASN A 176 -6.80 8.27 -12.24
N ARG A 177 -7.79 8.97 -11.71
CA ARG A 177 -8.58 8.46 -10.57
C ARG A 177 -9.51 7.32 -10.95
N ILE A 178 -10.06 7.31 -12.16
CA ILE A 178 -10.89 6.20 -12.67
C ILE A 178 -10.04 4.96 -12.85
N ILE A 179 -8.83 5.10 -13.43
CA ILE A 179 -7.90 3.99 -13.65
C ILE A 179 -7.45 3.40 -12.32
N ILE A 180 -7.00 4.24 -11.38
CA ILE A 180 -6.57 3.78 -10.05
C ILE A 180 -7.72 3.04 -9.36
N LYS A 181 -8.93 3.59 -9.40
CA LYS A 181 -10.12 2.99 -8.80
C LYS A 181 -10.45 1.64 -9.44
N PHE A 182 -10.43 1.56 -10.77
CA PHE A 182 -10.70 0.33 -11.52
C PHE A 182 -9.74 -0.79 -11.13
N ILE A 183 -8.44 -0.48 -11.09
CA ILE A 183 -7.42 -1.46 -10.72
C ILE A 183 -7.56 -1.88 -9.25
N ALA A 184 -7.77 -0.93 -8.33
CA ALA A 184 -7.92 -1.23 -6.90
C ALA A 184 -9.15 -2.11 -6.60
N GLU A 185 -10.28 -1.89 -7.28
CA GLU A 185 -11.50 -2.69 -7.10
C GLU A 185 -11.43 -4.08 -7.75
N SER A 186 -10.69 -4.21 -8.86
CA SER A 186 -10.52 -5.50 -9.54
C SER A 186 -9.61 -6.45 -8.77
N GLU A 187 -8.53 -5.94 -8.19
CA GLU A 187 -7.46 -6.76 -7.59
C GLU A 187 -7.57 -6.97 -6.08
N LYS A 188 -8.48 -6.30 -5.38
CA LYS A 188 -8.60 -6.35 -3.89
C LYS A 188 -7.31 -6.07 -3.09
N ASN A 189 -6.19 -5.85 -3.73
CA ASN A 189 -4.90 -5.55 -3.11
C ASN A 189 -4.57 -4.06 -3.30
N ASN A 190 -3.94 -3.45 -2.30
CA ASN A 190 -3.39 -2.11 -2.40
C ASN A 190 -2.16 -2.11 -3.33
N ILE A 191 -2.40 -2.05 -4.63
CA ILE A 191 -1.32 -1.93 -5.62
C ILE A 191 -0.95 -0.45 -5.70
N GLU A 192 0.26 -0.12 -5.29
CA GLU A 192 0.85 1.19 -5.56
C GLU A 192 1.24 1.29 -7.04
N ILE A 193 0.41 2.00 -7.81
CA ILE A 193 0.72 2.26 -9.21
C ILE A 193 1.48 3.58 -9.30
N THR A 194 2.70 3.52 -9.83
CA THR A 194 3.53 4.72 -10.04
C THR A 194 2.89 5.67 -11.06
N GLU A 195 3.16 6.97 -10.93
CA GLU A 195 2.68 7.98 -11.90
C GLU A 195 3.12 7.67 -13.34
N LYS A 196 4.31 7.12 -13.52
CA LYS A 196 4.83 6.68 -14.82
C LYS A 196 3.91 5.62 -15.45
N ARG A 197 3.50 4.62 -14.67
CA ARG A 197 2.58 3.57 -15.13
C ARG A 197 1.20 4.11 -15.48
N ILE A 198 0.68 5.02 -14.68
CA ILE A 198 -0.62 5.69 -15.00
C ILE A 198 -0.52 6.46 -16.31
N TYR A 199 0.60 7.15 -16.55
CA TYR A 199 0.83 7.86 -17.81
C TYR A 199 0.85 6.90 -19.02
N GLU A 200 1.53 5.76 -18.91
CA GLU A 200 1.56 4.71 -19.93
C GLU A 200 0.14 4.20 -20.24
N ILE A 201 -0.65 3.91 -19.19
CA ILE A 201 -2.03 3.46 -19.33
C ILE A 201 -2.88 4.52 -20.07
N ILE A 202 -2.77 5.79 -19.69
CA ILE A 202 -3.50 6.88 -20.37
C ILE A 202 -3.11 7.00 -21.84
N LYS A 203 -1.84 6.83 -22.16
CA LYS A 203 -1.35 6.84 -23.55
C LYS A 203 -1.97 5.70 -24.36
N ILE A 204 -2.11 4.51 -23.77
CA ILE A 204 -2.78 3.37 -24.38
C ILE A 204 -4.28 3.65 -24.57
N ILE A 205 -4.95 4.19 -23.56
CA ILE A 205 -6.38 4.56 -23.63
C ILE A 205 -6.65 5.49 -24.81
N LYS A 206 -5.83 6.53 -24.95
CA LYS A 206 -5.98 7.56 -25.98
C LYS A 206 -5.49 7.13 -27.37
N SER A 207 -4.75 6.02 -27.46
CA SER A 207 -4.26 5.51 -28.75
C SER A 207 -5.39 4.95 -29.60
N LYS A 208 -5.24 5.00 -30.94
CA LYS A 208 -6.15 4.36 -31.89
C LYS A 208 -5.92 2.84 -31.99
N LYS A 209 -4.85 2.32 -31.37
CA LYS A 209 -4.53 0.89 -31.43
C LYS A 209 -5.51 0.10 -30.58
N SER A 210 -6.07 -0.97 -31.14
CA SER A 210 -6.83 -2.00 -30.44
C SER A 210 -5.93 -3.20 -30.11
N ASN A 211 -6.37 -4.06 -29.21
CA ASN A 211 -5.67 -5.29 -28.81
C ASN A 211 -4.25 -5.04 -28.25
N VAL A 212 -4.14 -4.05 -27.35
CA VAL A 212 -2.88 -3.72 -26.66
C VAL A 212 -2.90 -4.37 -25.29
N ILE A 213 -1.84 -5.11 -24.98
CA ILE A 213 -1.64 -5.73 -23.67
C ILE A 213 -0.51 -4.99 -22.95
N LEU A 214 -0.81 -4.44 -21.78
CA LEU A 214 0.17 -3.89 -20.85
C LEU A 214 0.32 -4.85 -19.68
N ARG A 215 1.49 -5.47 -19.57
CA ARG A 215 1.83 -6.36 -18.46
C ARG A 215 2.21 -5.56 -17.23
N LEU A 216 1.54 -5.84 -16.14
CA LEU A 216 1.84 -5.34 -14.81
C LEU A 216 2.23 -6.53 -13.93
N ASP A 217 2.82 -6.29 -12.77
CA ASP A 217 3.46 -7.35 -11.98
C ASP A 217 2.55 -8.55 -11.66
N ASN A 218 1.27 -8.29 -11.41
CA ASN A 218 0.31 -9.32 -10.99
C ASN A 218 -0.86 -9.53 -11.96
N PHE A 219 -0.98 -8.70 -13.00
CA PHE A 219 -2.08 -8.77 -13.95
C PHE A 219 -1.73 -8.13 -15.29
N ASN A 220 -2.47 -8.49 -16.33
CA ASN A 220 -2.46 -7.85 -17.62
C ASN A 220 -3.59 -6.83 -17.69
N LEU A 221 -3.30 -5.64 -18.21
CA LEU A 221 -4.30 -4.67 -18.60
C LEU A 221 -4.46 -4.73 -20.12
N ILE A 222 -5.59 -5.19 -20.58
CA ILE A 222 -5.87 -5.43 -22.00
C ILE A 222 -6.82 -4.34 -22.51
N LYS A 223 -6.44 -3.70 -23.60
CA LYS A 223 -7.33 -2.81 -24.35
C LYS A 223 -7.90 -3.55 -25.55
N GLU A 224 -9.19 -3.75 -25.56
CA GLU A 224 -9.95 -4.27 -26.72
C GLU A 224 -10.92 -3.18 -27.20
N TYR A 225 -10.59 -2.53 -28.33
CA TYR A 225 -11.33 -1.37 -28.82
C TYR A 225 -11.48 -0.29 -27.74
N ASP A 226 -12.71 -0.02 -27.30
CA ASP A 226 -13.04 0.92 -26.23
C ASP A 226 -13.25 0.22 -24.86
N LYS A 227 -12.89 -1.06 -24.71
CA LYS A 227 -12.94 -1.77 -23.44
C LYS A 227 -11.55 -1.91 -22.84
N PHE A 228 -11.47 -1.73 -21.55
CA PHE A 228 -10.31 -2.08 -20.74
C PHE A 228 -10.65 -3.28 -19.86
N ILE A 229 -9.80 -4.30 -19.86
CA ILE A 229 -10.00 -5.56 -19.16
C ILE A 229 -8.79 -5.83 -18.29
N ILE A 230 -9.03 -6.21 -17.04
CA ILE A 230 -7.99 -6.71 -16.13
C ILE A 230 -8.07 -8.23 -16.12
N GLU A 231 -6.99 -8.87 -16.51
CA GLU A 231 -6.82 -10.31 -16.49
C GLU A 231 -5.71 -10.67 -15.51
N LYS A 232 -6.02 -11.52 -14.54
CA LYS A 232 -5.01 -11.99 -13.59
C LYS A 232 -3.98 -12.85 -14.29
N ILE A 233 -2.72 -12.59 -13.99
CA ILE A 233 -1.66 -13.53 -14.34
C ILE A 233 -1.74 -14.64 -13.30
N GLU A 234 -2.31 -15.79 -13.67
CA GLU A 234 -2.10 -17.00 -12.91
C GLU A 234 -0.60 -17.23 -12.88
N LYS A 235 0.01 -17.01 -11.73
CA LYS A 235 1.34 -17.56 -11.48
C LYS A 235 1.12 -19.06 -11.58
N LYS A 236 1.41 -19.64 -12.76
CA LYS A 236 1.73 -21.07 -12.78
C LYS A 236 2.85 -21.19 -11.78
N GLU A 237 2.58 -21.73 -10.62
CA GLU A 237 3.63 -22.31 -9.80
C GLU A 237 4.38 -23.22 -10.76
N ASN A 238 5.53 -22.77 -11.20
CA ASN A 238 6.46 -23.66 -11.85
C ASN A 238 6.82 -24.65 -10.74
N GLU A 239 6.02 -25.71 -10.59
CA GLU A 239 6.49 -26.90 -9.94
C GLU A 239 7.81 -27.17 -10.61
N LYS A 240 8.88 -26.94 -9.86
CA LYS A 240 10.22 -27.23 -10.34
C LYS A 240 10.26 -28.72 -10.53
N ILE A 241 9.85 -29.16 -11.73
CA ILE A 241 9.90 -30.54 -12.09
C ILE A 241 11.37 -30.91 -12.06
N TYR A 242 11.76 -31.71 -11.07
CA TYR A 242 13.10 -32.26 -10.95
C TYR A 242 13.01 -33.75 -10.92
N LEU A 243 14.04 -34.39 -11.47
CA LEU A 243 14.23 -35.84 -11.44
C LEU A 243 15.54 -36.11 -10.71
N LYS A 244 15.48 -36.87 -9.62
CA LYS A 244 16.66 -37.34 -8.91
C LYS A 244 17.07 -38.70 -9.50
N ILE A 245 18.32 -38.79 -9.95
CA ILE A 245 18.90 -39.96 -10.57
C ILE A 245 19.96 -40.50 -9.61
N GLU A 246 19.77 -41.71 -9.14
CA GLU A 246 20.62 -42.33 -8.11
C GLU A 246 21.59 -43.38 -8.66
N LYS A 247 21.35 -43.88 -9.87
CA LYS A 247 22.18 -44.92 -10.52
C LYS A 247 22.00 -44.89 -12.02
N ASP A 248 22.80 -45.66 -12.73
CA ASP A 248 22.66 -45.86 -14.16
C ASP A 248 21.29 -46.42 -14.53
N GLY A 249 20.72 -45.92 -15.65
CA GLY A 249 19.41 -46.34 -16.11
C GLY A 249 18.80 -45.40 -17.13
N ILE A 250 17.58 -45.72 -17.55
CA ILE A 250 16.76 -44.90 -18.44
C ILE A 250 15.65 -44.28 -17.59
N TYR A 251 15.59 -42.98 -17.60
CA TYR A 251 14.64 -42.19 -16.81
C TYR A 251 13.73 -41.34 -17.73
N LYS A 252 12.47 -41.35 -17.43
CA LYS A 252 11.53 -40.47 -18.14
C LYS A 252 11.49 -39.12 -17.45
N PHE A 253 11.86 -38.05 -18.17
CA PHE A 253 11.76 -36.66 -17.69
C PHE A 253 10.97 -35.85 -18.68
N LEU A 254 9.82 -35.29 -18.22
CA LEU A 254 8.83 -34.70 -19.12
C LEU A 254 8.39 -35.74 -20.19
N ASN A 255 8.48 -35.36 -21.46
CA ASN A 255 8.12 -36.26 -22.59
C ASN A 255 9.34 -36.91 -23.26
N LYS A 256 10.50 -36.96 -22.60
CA LYS A 256 11.73 -37.51 -23.14
C LYS A 256 12.29 -38.60 -22.23
N ASN A 257 12.85 -39.64 -22.85
CA ASN A 257 13.65 -40.62 -22.13
C ASN A 257 15.12 -40.18 -22.12
N ILE A 258 15.73 -40.15 -20.93
CA ILE A 258 17.12 -39.77 -20.74
C ILE A 258 17.84 -41.01 -20.18
N SER A 259 18.89 -41.45 -20.86
CA SER A 259 19.72 -42.57 -20.42
C SER A 259 20.97 -42.06 -19.73
N PHE A 260 21.25 -42.59 -18.55
CA PHE A 260 22.48 -42.31 -17.80
C PHE A 260 23.28 -43.58 -17.69
N LYS A 261 24.57 -43.52 -18.02
CA LYS A 261 25.50 -44.63 -17.94
C LYS A 261 26.85 -44.13 -17.43
N THR A 262 27.36 -44.77 -16.40
CA THR A 262 28.72 -44.53 -15.90
C THR A 262 29.74 -45.08 -16.87
N ILE A 263 30.76 -44.31 -17.20
CA ILE A 263 31.85 -44.69 -18.09
C ILE A 263 33.15 -44.54 -17.33
N GLU A 264 33.86 -45.67 -17.16
CA GLU A 264 35.21 -45.71 -16.61
C GLU A 264 36.24 -45.56 -17.73
N ASN A 265 36.40 -44.37 -18.26
CA ASN A 265 37.42 -44.17 -19.30
C ASN A 265 38.22 -42.89 -19.06
N LYS A 266 39.56 -43.02 -19.12
CA LYS A 266 40.52 -41.92 -18.89
C LYS A 266 40.65 -40.94 -20.06
N ASN A 267 40.10 -41.24 -21.25
CA ASN A 267 40.24 -40.43 -22.47
C ASN A 267 38.92 -39.91 -23.02
N ILE A 268 38.09 -39.29 -22.18
CA ILE A 268 36.81 -38.70 -22.60
C ILE A 268 37.04 -37.31 -23.12
N ASN A 269 36.52 -37.03 -24.32
CA ASN A 269 36.51 -35.69 -24.87
C ASN A 269 35.33 -34.86 -24.27
N TYR A 270 35.57 -34.12 -23.21
CA TYR A 270 34.56 -33.32 -22.51
C TYR A 270 34.00 -32.13 -23.34
N LYS A 271 34.49 -31.89 -24.54
CA LYS A 271 33.92 -30.90 -25.47
C LYS A 271 32.64 -31.41 -26.13
N GLU A 272 32.40 -32.69 -26.12
CA GLU A 272 31.12 -33.26 -26.57
C GLU A 272 30.04 -33.03 -25.50
N LYS A 273 28.88 -32.49 -25.93
CA LYS A 273 27.77 -32.08 -25.04
C LYS A 273 27.08 -33.24 -24.30
N LEU A 274 27.52 -34.47 -24.46
CA LEU A 274 26.89 -35.67 -23.95
C LEU A 274 27.55 -36.24 -22.68
N TYR A 275 28.69 -35.71 -22.25
CA TYR A 275 29.41 -36.19 -21.07
C TYR A 275 29.43 -35.19 -19.94
N ILE A 276 29.14 -35.65 -18.75
CA ILE A 276 29.15 -34.84 -17.53
C ILE A 276 30.01 -35.56 -16.48
N LYS A 277 30.97 -34.85 -15.90
CA LYS A 277 31.77 -35.37 -14.79
C LYS A 277 31.04 -35.05 -13.48
N CYS A 278 30.38 -36.02 -12.90
CA CYS A 278 29.67 -35.86 -11.62
C CYS A 278 29.44 -37.23 -10.98
N ASP A 279 29.25 -37.25 -9.67
CA ASP A 279 28.86 -38.39 -8.89
C ASP A 279 27.33 -38.42 -8.67
N TYR A 280 26.79 -39.61 -8.40
CA TYR A 280 25.41 -39.76 -8.01
C TYR A 280 25.20 -39.27 -6.56
N PRO A 281 24.02 -38.63 -6.22
CA PRO A 281 22.84 -38.46 -7.07
C PRO A 281 22.92 -37.22 -7.99
N ILE A 282 22.40 -37.37 -9.20
CA ILE A 282 22.29 -36.29 -10.18
C ILE A 282 20.87 -35.71 -10.14
N ILE A 283 20.73 -34.40 -10.15
CA ILE A 283 19.43 -33.73 -10.21
C ILE A 283 19.26 -33.08 -11.58
N VAL A 284 18.31 -33.58 -12.37
CA VAL A 284 17.88 -32.96 -13.62
C VAL A 284 16.68 -32.09 -13.34
N ARG A 285 16.74 -30.81 -13.74
CA ARG A 285 15.64 -29.83 -13.56
C ARG A 285 15.32 -29.12 -14.86
N GLN A 286 14.08 -28.73 -15.00
CA GLN A 286 13.66 -27.77 -16.04
C GLN A 286 14.18 -26.38 -15.66
N ARG A 287 14.74 -25.70 -16.64
CA ARG A 287 15.29 -24.34 -16.45
C ARG A 287 14.21 -23.28 -16.63
#